data_aefd62c3f0e917cdbcf305172420bf70
#
_entry.id   aefd62c3f0e917cdbcf305172420bf70
#
_cell.length_a   1.000
_cell.length_b   1.000
_cell.length_c   1.000
_cell.angle_alpha   90.00
_cell.angle_beta   90.00
_cell.angle_gamma   90.00
#
_symmetry.space_group_name_H-M   'P 1'
#
loop_
_entity.id
_entity.type
_entity.pdbx_description
1 polymer ?
#
loop_
_entity_poly.entity_id
_entity_poly.type
_entity_poly.pdbx_seq_one_letter_code
_entity_poly.pdbx_strand_id
1 'polypeptide(L)'
;VWTMRSVTSCFNAMLFRKNLTRFWPLWTMASLLAILPPLALATELVRGYGDKNPLSLTDVYYSAISAAAPIVLLLYAVLCALAVWGYLFGSRSVGMLHSMPITRKGLFLTNALSGLVMTLIPWVVCGALFLVVSLAFGLFDPVGLGVTVLSVLGLSLFYFASATLCAFLTGNVFAMPAFYFVLHFIAMILETLISALVTLCFFGTTTAYMGRVDFLSPTVWLVSHLSVDRVYQDVWVAESGG
;
A
#
# COMPACT_ATOMS: atom_id res chain seq x y z
N VAL A 1 -34.82 4.54 32.56
CA VAL A 1 -35.22 3.76 31.37
C VAL A 1 -34.02 3.72 30.46
N TRP A 2 -33.22 2.63 30.50
CA TRP A 2 -32.11 2.39 29.57
C TRP A 2 -32.69 1.89 28.26
N THR A 3 -32.76 2.76 27.27
CA THR A 3 -33.10 2.35 25.91
C THR A 3 -31.99 1.41 25.43
N MET A 4 -32.26 0.11 25.39
CA MET A 4 -31.43 -0.86 24.67
C MET A 4 -31.41 -0.44 23.20
N ARG A 5 -30.34 0.25 22.78
CA ARG A 5 -30.08 0.48 21.36
C ARG A 5 -29.91 -0.89 20.72
N SER A 6 -30.74 -1.16 19.74
CA SER A 6 -30.82 -2.43 19.03
C SER A 6 -29.42 -2.90 18.58
N VAL A 7 -29.14 -4.17 18.84
CA VAL A 7 -27.90 -4.92 18.52
C VAL A 7 -27.65 -5.08 16.99
N THR A 8 -28.36 -4.34 16.17
CA THR A 8 -28.41 -4.46 14.71
C THR A 8 -27.46 -3.52 13.95
N SER A 9 -26.66 -2.71 14.64
CA SER A 9 -25.69 -1.85 13.95
C SER A 9 -24.51 -2.68 13.41
N CYS A 10 -24.39 -2.74 12.09
CA CYS A 10 -23.26 -3.36 11.38
C CYS A 10 -21.93 -2.61 11.59
N PHE A 11 -21.95 -1.44 12.23
CA PHE A 11 -20.76 -0.62 12.48
C PHE A 11 -20.78 -0.09 13.92
N ASN A 12 -19.65 -0.21 14.62
CA ASN A 12 -19.47 0.29 15.98
C ASN A 12 -18.46 1.46 16.01
N ALA A 13 -18.99 2.70 16.04
CA ALA A 13 -18.18 3.91 16.03
C ALA A 13 -17.23 4.03 17.25
N MET A 14 -17.62 3.49 18.41
CA MET A 14 -16.77 3.51 19.61
C MET A 14 -15.53 2.62 19.42
N LEU A 15 -15.71 1.41 18.91
CA LEU A 15 -14.61 0.50 18.61
C LEU A 15 -13.69 1.05 17.52
N PHE A 16 -14.25 1.63 16.47
CA PHE A 16 -13.52 2.30 15.40
C PHE A 16 -12.61 3.41 15.96
N ARG A 17 -13.17 4.33 16.74
CA ARG A 17 -12.42 5.42 17.36
C ARG A 17 -11.33 4.89 18.30
N LYS A 18 -11.64 3.85 19.09
CA LYS A 18 -10.68 3.21 19.99
C LYS A 18 -9.50 2.61 19.24
N ASN A 19 -9.73 1.95 18.09
CA ASN A 19 -8.66 1.42 17.26
C ASN A 19 -7.76 2.55 16.71
N LEU A 20 -8.33 3.61 16.16
CA LEU A 20 -7.55 4.75 15.66
C LEU A 20 -6.72 5.40 16.78
N THR A 21 -7.31 5.63 17.93
CA THR A 21 -6.60 6.26 19.06
C THR A 21 -5.56 5.35 19.71
N ARG A 22 -5.79 4.02 19.73
CA ARG A 22 -4.83 3.05 20.27
C ARG A 22 -3.58 2.95 19.39
N PHE A 23 -3.75 2.98 18.08
CA PHE A 23 -2.67 2.81 17.12
C PHE A 23 -2.23 4.14 16.50
N TRP A 24 -2.49 5.27 17.17
CA TRP A 24 -2.10 6.59 16.66
C TRP A 24 -0.60 6.71 16.32
N PRO A 25 0.36 6.11 17.07
CA PRO A 25 1.76 6.23 16.73
C PRO A 25 2.09 5.60 15.36
N LEU A 26 1.38 4.52 14.97
CA LEU A 26 1.62 3.82 13.72
C LEU A 26 1.30 4.70 12.51
N TRP A 27 0.09 5.27 12.45
CA TRP A 27 -0.30 6.08 11.29
C TRP A 27 0.29 7.49 11.33
N THR A 28 0.63 8.04 12.50
CA THR A 28 1.34 9.33 12.58
C THR A 28 2.79 9.21 12.12
N MET A 29 3.52 8.17 12.53
CA MET A 29 4.87 7.92 12.05
C MET A 29 4.89 7.68 10.53
N ALA A 30 3.95 6.90 10.01
CA ALA A 30 3.82 6.69 8.59
C ALA A 30 3.48 7.99 7.84
N SER A 31 2.62 8.85 8.41
CA SER A 31 2.31 10.16 7.84
C SER A 31 3.52 11.10 7.82
N LEU A 32 4.36 11.06 8.85
CA LEU A 32 5.62 11.82 8.88
C LEU A 32 6.59 11.34 7.79
N LEU A 33 6.71 10.02 7.59
CA LEU A 33 7.51 9.47 6.50
C LEU A 33 6.94 9.82 5.12
N ALA A 34 5.62 9.87 4.99
CA ALA A 34 4.93 10.23 3.75
C ALA A 34 5.10 11.72 3.35
N ILE A 35 5.63 12.56 4.23
CA ILE A 35 6.03 13.94 3.91
C ILE A 35 7.33 13.99 3.10
N LEU A 36 8.19 12.98 3.19
CA LEU A 36 9.50 13.00 2.54
C LEU A 36 9.44 13.13 1.00
N PRO A 37 8.60 12.37 0.26
CA PRO A 37 8.51 12.52 -1.19
C PRO A 37 8.10 13.92 -1.67
N PRO A 38 7.01 14.55 -1.16
CA PRO A 38 6.66 15.91 -1.57
C PRO A 38 7.69 16.95 -1.14
N LEU A 39 8.40 16.73 -0.02
CA LEU A 39 9.49 17.60 0.40
C LEU A 39 10.70 17.49 -0.54
N ALA A 40 11.06 16.27 -0.96
CA ALA A 40 12.11 16.03 -1.94
C ALA A 40 11.77 16.74 -3.26
N LEU A 41 10.54 16.62 -3.75
CA LEU A 41 10.06 17.35 -4.90
C LEU A 41 10.23 18.87 -4.73
N ALA A 42 9.81 19.44 -3.61
CA ALA A 42 9.94 20.87 -3.35
C ALA A 42 11.42 21.32 -3.38
N THR A 43 12.35 20.52 -2.83
CA THR A 43 13.79 20.83 -2.86
C THR A 43 14.37 20.79 -4.28
N GLU A 44 13.96 19.81 -5.10
CA GLU A 44 14.39 19.72 -6.51
C GLU A 44 13.83 20.89 -7.34
N LEU A 45 12.58 21.26 -7.13
CA LEU A 45 11.98 22.42 -7.80
C LEU A 45 12.69 23.74 -7.43
N VAL A 46 13.03 23.92 -6.16
CA VAL A 46 13.80 25.11 -5.72
C VAL A 46 15.20 25.15 -6.34
N ARG A 47 15.88 24.00 -6.45
CA ARG A 47 17.21 23.91 -7.07
C ARG A 47 17.15 24.08 -8.57
N GLY A 48 16.15 23.50 -9.24
CA GLY A 48 15.97 23.54 -10.69
C GLY A 48 15.44 24.87 -11.24
N TYR A 49 14.99 25.80 -10.39
CA TYR A 49 14.45 27.09 -10.82
C TYR A 49 15.48 28.00 -11.54
N GLY A 50 16.78 27.64 -11.49
CA GLY A 50 17.87 28.31 -12.19
C GLY A 50 18.37 27.59 -13.45
N ASP A 51 17.93 26.36 -13.72
CA ASP A 51 18.42 25.55 -14.84
C ASP A 51 17.38 25.50 -15.97
N LYS A 52 17.83 25.67 -17.22
CA LYS A 52 16.98 25.84 -18.41
C LYS A 52 16.32 24.54 -18.92
N ASN A 53 16.46 23.44 -18.22
CA ASN A 53 15.77 22.19 -18.53
C ASN A 53 14.57 22.01 -17.59
N PRO A 54 13.34 22.22 -18.05
CA PRO A 54 12.18 21.86 -17.26
C PRO A 54 12.14 20.31 -17.15
N LEU A 55 12.62 19.79 -16.03
CA LEU A 55 12.25 18.45 -15.60
C LEU A 55 10.72 18.41 -15.64
N SER A 56 10.15 17.51 -16.42
CA SER A 56 8.71 17.36 -16.41
C SER A 56 8.34 16.98 -14.96
N LEU A 57 7.39 17.68 -14.38
CA LEU A 57 6.92 17.41 -13.02
C LEU A 57 6.52 15.97 -12.81
N THR A 58 6.04 15.34 -13.85
CA THR A 58 5.70 13.95 -13.94
C THR A 58 6.88 13.04 -13.65
N ASP A 59 8.06 13.34 -14.22
CA ASP A 59 9.26 12.53 -13.96
C ASP A 59 9.68 12.62 -12.50
N VAL A 60 9.45 13.77 -11.86
CA VAL A 60 9.79 13.97 -10.45
C VAL A 60 8.76 13.34 -9.51
N TYR A 61 7.45 13.46 -9.78
CA TYR A 61 6.41 12.69 -9.06
C TYR A 61 6.68 11.21 -9.15
N TYR A 62 7.08 10.79 -10.33
CA TYR A 62 7.32 9.43 -10.70
C TYR A 62 8.54 8.87 -9.97
N SER A 63 9.69 9.53 -10.06
CA SER A 63 10.93 9.08 -9.42
C SER A 63 10.82 9.05 -7.89
N ALA A 64 10.11 10.01 -7.31
CA ALA A 64 9.93 10.08 -5.85
C ALA A 64 9.07 8.92 -5.29
N ILE A 65 8.16 8.37 -6.10
CA ILE A 65 7.20 7.34 -5.65
C ILE A 65 7.55 5.95 -6.18
N SER A 66 8.14 5.83 -7.38
CA SER A 66 8.30 4.53 -8.05
C SER A 66 9.31 3.60 -7.39
N ALA A 67 10.40 4.11 -6.85
CA ALA A 67 11.50 3.27 -6.35
C ALA A 67 11.22 2.62 -4.99
N ALA A 68 10.69 3.37 -4.04
CA ALA A 68 10.55 2.92 -2.65
C ALA A 68 9.09 2.65 -2.23
N ALA A 69 8.11 3.27 -2.89
CA ALA A 69 6.72 3.21 -2.48
C ALA A 69 6.13 1.79 -2.42
N PRO A 70 6.34 0.88 -3.38
CA PRO A 70 5.75 -0.46 -3.31
C PRO A 70 6.21 -1.25 -2.08
N ILE A 71 7.49 -1.16 -1.72
CA ILE A 71 8.05 -1.86 -0.55
C ILE A 71 7.52 -1.23 0.74
N VAL A 72 7.49 0.10 0.82
CA VAL A 72 6.96 0.83 2.00
C VAL A 72 5.47 0.54 2.18
N LEU A 73 4.68 0.57 1.09
CA LEU A 73 3.26 0.22 1.09
C LEU A 73 3.02 -1.21 1.60
N LEU A 74 3.81 -2.16 1.09
CA LEU A 74 3.73 -3.57 1.46
C LEU A 74 4.03 -3.78 2.95
N LEU A 75 5.12 -3.21 3.45
CA LEU A 75 5.51 -3.30 4.87
C LEU A 75 4.50 -2.62 5.79
N TYR A 76 4.03 -1.44 5.41
CA TYR A 76 3.07 -0.68 6.19
C TYR A 76 1.71 -1.36 6.28
N ALA A 77 1.24 -1.97 5.19
CA ALA A 77 -0.01 -2.73 5.18
C ALA A 77 0.01 -3.92 6.14
N VAL A 78 1.13 -4.65 6.22
CA VAL A 78 1.30 -5.75 7.21
C VAL A 78 1.23 -5.22 8.63
N LEU A 79 1.89 -4.11 8.93
CA LEU A 79 1.87 -3.51 10.27
C LEU A 79 0.45 -3.06 10.65
N CYS A 80 -0.30 -2.44 9.73
CA CYS A 80 -1.69 -2.07 9.96
C CYS A 80 -2.58 -3.31 10.17
N ALA A 81 -2.39 -4.36 9.39
CA ALA A 81 -3.14 -5.60 9.55
C ALA A 81 -2.82 -6.29 10.88
N LEU A 82 -1.54 -6.38 11.28
CA LEU A 82 -1.15 -6.90 12.59
C LEU A 82 -1.74 -6.08 13.74
N ALA A 83 -1.77 -4.76 13.62
CA ALA A 83 -2.34 -3.88 14.64
C ALA A 83 -3.84 -4.15 14.84
N VAL A 84 -4.59 -4.27 13.74
CA VAL A 84 -6.04 -4.42 13.78
C VAL A 84 -6.46 -5.86 14.07
N TRP A 85 -5.80 -6.86 13.47
CA TRP A 85 -6.16 -8.27 13.59
C TRP A 85 -5.36 -9.00 14.67
N GLY A 86 -4.42 -8.33 15.33
CA GLY A 86 -3.58 -8.91 16.40
C GLY A 86 -4.36 -9.58 17.53
N TYR A 87 -5.61 -9.20 17.76
CA TYR A 87 -6.46 -9.85 18.73
C TYR A 87 -6.84 -11.31 18.37
N LEU A 88 -6.81 -11.67 17.07
CA LEU A 88 -7.13 -13.03 16.62
C LEU A 88 -6.08 -14.06 17.07
N PHE A 89 -4.86 -13.60 17.32
CA PHE A 89 -3.74 -14.47 17.68
C PHE A 89 -3.65 -14.77 19.18
N GLY A 90 -4.47 -14.14 20.02
CA GLY A 90 -4.48 -14.34 21.46
C GLY A 90 -5.80 -14.95 21.96
N SER A 91 -5.75 -16.13 22.57
CA SER A 91 -6.95 -16.81 23.09
C SER A 91 -7.74 -15.96 24.11
N ARG A 92 -7.04 -15.20 24.97
CA ARG A 92 -7.66 -14.30 25.95
C ARG A 92 -8.36 -13.11 25.26
N SER A 93 -7.75 -12.56 24.22
CA SER A 93 -8.29 -11.42 23.47
C SER A 93 -9.54 -11.82 22.69
N VAL A 94 -9.52 -13.00 22.07
CA VAL A 94 -10.66 -13.56 21.34
C VAL A 94 -11.84 -13.79 22.29
N GLY A 95 -11.61 -14.40 23.44
CA GLY A 95 -12.65 -14.65 24.45
C GLY A 95 -13.29 -13.36 24.95
N MET A 96 -12.48 -12.32 25.23
CA MET A 96 -12.98 -11.03 25.68
C MET A 96 -13.82 -10.33 24.62
N LEU A 97 -13.39 -10.35 23.35
CA LEU A 97 -14.13 -9.72 22.25
C LEU A 97 -15.44 -10.45 21.92
N HIS A 98 -15.45 -11.78 22.06
CA HIS A 98 -16.68 -12.56 21.84
C HIS A 98 -17.70 -12.47 22.99
N SER A 99 -17.30 -12.04 24.17
CA SER A 99 -18.22 -11.74 25.28
C SER A 99 -18.93 -10.38 25.14
N MET A 100 -18.48 -9.50 24.21
CA MET A 100 -19.15 -8.24 23.95
C MET A 100 -20.45 -8.44 23.17
N PRO A 101 -21.50 -7.64 23.42
CA PRO A 101 -22.77 -7.71 22.70
C PRO A 101 -22.65 -7.07 21.30
N ILE A 102 -21.70 -7.52 20.50
CA ILE A 102 -21.44 -7.05 19.14
C ILE A 102 -21.56 -8.23 18.18
N THR A 103 -22.24 -8.04 17.07
CA THR A 103 -22.33 -9.08 16.04
C THR A 103 -20.96 -9.35 15.43
N ARG A 104 -20.65 -10.61 15.08
CA ARG A 104 -19.36 -10.99 14.42
C ARG A 104 -19.12 -10.20 13.14
N LYS A 105 -20.17 -9.96 12.36
CA LYS A 105 -20.11 -9.12 11.13
C LYS A 105 -19.75 -7.68 11.46
N GLY A 106 -20.36 -7.10 12.49
CA GLY A 106 -20.07 -5.73 12.93
C GLY A 106 -18.65 -5.57 13.47
N LEU A 107 -18.14 -6.56 14.20
CA LEU A 107 -16.77 -6.57 14.68
C LEU A 107 -15.77 -6.63 13.51
N PHE A 108 -15.98 -7.54 12.55
CA PHE A 108 -15.15 -7.64 11.36
C PHE A 108 -15.14 -6.33 10.55
N LEU A 109 -16.32 -5.81 10.21
CA LEU A 109 -16.45 -4.60 9.39
C LEU A 109 -15.81 -3.39 10.08
N THR A 110 -16.02 -3.23 11.39
CA THR A 110 -15.45 -2.11 12.14
C THR A 110 -13.92 -2.18 12.18
N ASN A 111 -13.36 -3.37 12.40
CA ASN A 111 -11.92 -3.57 12.41
C ASN A 111 -11.31 -3.40 11.00
N ALA A 112 -11.92 -3.99 9.98
CA ALA A 112 -11.49 -3.83 8.59
C ALA A 112 -11.48 -2.35 8.16
N LEU A 113 -12.54 -1.61 8.46
CA LEU A 113 -12.61 -0.18 8.17
C LEU A 113 -11.57 0.64 8.95
N SER A 114 -11.34 0.31 10.24
CA SER A 114 -10.32 1.03 11.01
C SER A 114 -8.91 0.80 10.47
N GLY A 115 -8.59 -0.44 10.07
CA GLY A 115 -7.30 -0.77 9.46
C GLY A 115 -7.12 -0.12 8.09
N LEU A 116 -8.17 -0.15 7.27
CA LEU A 116 -8.18 0.50 5.96
C LEU A 116 -7.95 2.01 6.07
N VAL A 117 -8.67 2.69 6.96
CA VAL A 117 -8.47 4.13 7.20
C VAL A 117 -7.05 4.43 7.68
N MET A 118 -6.51 3.65 8.63
CA MET A 118 -5.12 3.80 9.07
C MET A 118 -4.12 3.62 7.92
N THR A 119 -4.37 2.67 7.02
CA THR A 119 -3.52 2.42 5.85
C THR A 119 -3.57 3.56 4.84
N LEU A 120 -4.72 4.19 4.64
CA LEU A 120 -4.93 5.24 3.65
C LEU A 120 -4.50 6.64 4.11
N ILE A 121 -4.59 6.96 5.41
CA ILE A 121 -4.29 8.30 5.95
C ILE A 121 -2.94 8.85 5.48
N PRO A 122 -1.79 8.13 5.60
CA PRO A 122 -0.50 8.67 5.20
C PRO A 122 -0.44 9.06 3.72
N TRP A 123 -1.08 8.28 2.87
CA TRP A 123 -1.06 8.51 1.43
C TRP A 123 -1.98 9.64 0.98
N VAL A 124 -3.10 9.83 1.67
CA VAL A 124 -3.95 11.02 1.49
C VAL A 124 -3.21 12.28 1.90
N VAL A 125 -2.47 12.24 3.02
CA VAL A 125 -1.62 13.36 3.45
C VAL A 125 -0.52 13.63 2.43
N CYS A 126 0.16 12.60 1.94
CA CYS A 126 1.17 12.70 0.90
C CYS A 126 0.62 13.35 -0.39
N GLY A 127 -0.52 12.87 -0.88
CA GLY A 127 -1.19 13.43 -2.06
C GLY A 127 -1.63 14.87 -1.89
N ALA A 128 -2.14 15.23 -0.71
CA ALA A 128 -2.50 16.62 -0.40
C ALA A 128 -1.26 17.54 -0.39
N LEU A 129 -0.14 17.07 0.14
CA LEU A 129 1.12 17.84 0.12
C LEU A 129 1.68 17.97 -1.30
N PHE A 130 1.62 16.94 -2.13
CA PHE A 130 1.97 17.05 -3.54
C PHE A 130 1.11 18.08 -4.26
N LEU A 131 -0.19 18.11 -3.98
CA LEU A 131 -1.10 19.13 -4.52
C LEU A 131 -0.66 20.55 -4.10
N VAL A 132 -0.35 20.76 -2.83
CA VAL A 132 0.08 22.07 -2.32
C VAL A 132 1.38 22.50 -2.97
N VAL A 133 2.37 21.60 -3.08
CA VAL A 133 3.67 21.92 -3.71
C VAL A 133 3.48 22.27 -5.19
N SER A 134 2.72 21.48 -5.96
CA SER A 134 2.49 21.76 -7.38
C SER A 134 1.75 23.08 -7.62
N LEU A 135 0.79 23.42 -6.78
CA LEU A 135 0.10 24.71 -6.86
C LEU A 135 1.03 25.88 -6.50
N ALA A 136 1.88 25.74 -5.49
CA ALA A 136 2.80 26.79 -5.06
C ALA A 136 3.84 27.15 -6.12
N PHE A 137 4.27 26.17 -6.93
CA PHE A 137 5.23 26.38 -8.02
C PHE A 137 4.56 26.68 -9.38
N GLY A 138 3.22 26.72 -9.45
CA GLY A 138 2.47 26.99 -10.67
C GLY A 138 2.54 25.88 -11.73
N LEU A 139 2.89 24.67 -11.30
CA LEU A 139 3.18 23.52 -12.14
C LEU A 139 2.12 22.42 -11.91
N PHE A 140 0.84 22.78 -11.91
CA PHE A 140 -0.25 21.86 -11.60
C PHE A 140 -0.60 20.97 -12.80
N ASP A 141 -0.31 19.66 -12.67
CA ASP A 141 -0.78 18.61 -13.57
C ASP A 141 -1.84 17.75 -12.87
N PRO A 142 -3.15 17.96 -13.16
CA PRO A 142 -4.22 17.24 -12.50
C PRO A 142 -4.25 15.76 -12.88
N VAL A 143 -3.82 15.40 -14.08
CA VAL A 143 -3.86 14.01 -14.58
C VAL A 143 -2.75 13.21 -13.93
N GLY A 144 -1.51 13.68 -13.98
CA GLY A 144 -0.37 12.99 -13.36
C GLY A 144 -0.54 12.83 -11.85
N LEU A 145 -0.98 13.89 -11.14
CA LEU A 145 -1.28 13.81 -9.72
C LEU A 145 -2.41 12.80 -9.42
N GLY A 146 -3.49 12.86 -10.19
CA GLY A 146 -4.64 11.97 -10.02
C GLY A 146 -4.27 10.51 -10.20
N VAL A 147 -3.55 10.18 -11.27
CA VAL A 147 -3.06 8.81 -11.55
C VAL A 147 -2.14 8.33 -10.44
N THR A 148 -1.20 9.16 -10.00
CA THR A 148 -0.25 8.83 -8.95
C THR A 148 -0.96 8.52 -7.62
N VAL A 149 -1.85 9.41 -7.17
CA VAL A 149 -2.59 9.23 -5.92
C VAL A 149 -3.49 8.00 -6.00
N LEU A 150 -4.20 7.82 -7.11
CA LEU A 150 -5.11 6.68 -7.30
C LEU A 150 -4.34 5.35 -7.32
N SER A 151 -3.19 5.28 -7.98
CA SER A 151 -2.33 4.09 -8.01
C SER A 151 -1.82 3.71 -6.63
N VAL A 152 -1.32 4.68 -5.86
CA VAL A 152 -0.83 4.46 -4.49
C VAL A 152 -1.96 4.02 -3.55
N LEU A 153 -3.14 4.64 -3.65
CA LEU A 153 -4.31 4.24 -2.87
C LEU A 153 -4.80 2.83 -3.26
N GLY A 154 -4.82 2.51 -4.54
CA GLY A 154 -5.19 1.19 -5.05
C GLY A 154 -4.23 0.09 -4.57
N LEU A 155 -2.92 0.33 -4.67
CA LEU A 155 -1.89 -0.59 -4.17
C LEU A 155 -2.00 -0.77 -2.64
N SER A 156 -2.21 0.31 -1.89
CA SER A 156 -2.34 0.23 -0.43
C SER A 156 -3.57 -0.57 0.00
N LEU A 157 -4.68 -0.42 -0.71
CA LEU A 157 -5.90 -1.23 -0.55
C LEU A 157 -5.64 -2.71 -0.81
N PHE A 158 -4.97 -3.03 -1.91
CA PHE A 158 -4.65 -4.40 -2.29
C PHE A 158 -3.73 -5.06 -1.25
N TYR A 159 -2.68 -4.37 -0.82
CA TYR A 159 -1.76 -4.89 0.18
C TYR A 159 -2.42 -5.09 1.55
N PHE A 160 -3.29 -4.18 1.97
CA PHE A 160 -4.04 -4.34 3.21
C PHE A 160 -5.06 -5.50 3.13
N ALA A 161 -5.74 -5.67 2.00
CA ALA A 161 -6.67 -6.78 1.79
C ALA A 161 -5.95 -8.14 1.81
N SER A 162 -4.81 -8.26 1.13
CA SER A 162 -3.99 -9.48 1.12
C SER A 162 -3.39 -9.78 2.51
N ALA A 163 -2.94 -8.76 3.25
CA ALA A 163 -2.49 -8.92 4.62
C ALA A 163 -3.61 -9.37 5.57
N THR A 164 -4.82 -8.84 5.39
CA THR A 164 -6.02 -9.26 6.11
C THR A 164 -6.33 -10.74 5.83
N LEU A 165 -6.29 -11.14 4.56
CA LEU A 165 -6.47 -12.56 4.18
C LEU A 165 -5.45 -13.46 4.89
N CYS A 166 -4.18 -13.09 4.87
CA CYS A 166 -3.11 -13.84 5.54
C CYS A 166 -3.33 -13.94 7.06
N ALA A 167 -3.84 -12.88 7.70
CA ALA A 167 -4.17 -12.89 9.12
C ALA A 167 -5.25 -13.92 9.48
N PHE A 168 -6.25 -14.08 8.62
CA PHE A 168 -7.31 -15.09 8.83
C PHE A 168 -6.86 -16.53 8.52
N LEU A 169 -5.92 -16.70 7.59
CA LEU A 169 -5.44 -18.03 7.21
C LEU A 169 -4.45 -18.62 8.21
N THR A 170 -3.60 -17.79 8.83
CA THR A 170 -2.46 -18.30 9.62
C THR A 170 -2.74 -18.46 11.11
N GLY A 171 -3.59 -17.64 11.70
CA GLY A 171 -3.91 -17.70 13.13
C GLY A 171 -2.71 -17.48 14.09
N ASN A 172 -1.52 -17.10 13.59
CA ASN A 172 -0.31 -16.89 14.37
C ASN A 172 0.37 -15.57 13.98
N VAL A 173 0.81 -14.80 14.97
CA VAL A 173 1.43 -13.47 14.80
C VAL A 173 2.68 -13.52 13.92
N PHE A 174 3.53 -14.54 14.08
CA PHE A 174 4.78 -14.66 13.31
C PHE A 174 4.58 -15.31 11.95
N ALA A 175 3.64 -16.23 11.84
CA ALA A 175 3.34 -16.90 10.58
C ALA A 175 2.63 -15.98 9.58
N MET A 176 1.85 -15.02 10.06
CA MET A 176 1.11 -14.09 9.19
C MET A 176 2.03 -13.25 8.29
N PRO A 177 3.04 -12.51 8.79
CA PRO A 177 3.94 -11.77 7.91
C PRO A 177 4.77 -12.70 7.03
N ALA A 178 5.23 -13.85 7.52
CA ALA A 178 5.96 -14.81 6.70
C ALA A 178 5.13 -15.30 5.52
N PHE A 179 3.89 -15.72 5.76
CA PHE A 179 2.98 -16.16 4.70
C PHE A 179 2.65 -15.03 3.71
N TYR A 180 2.49 -13.81 4.21
CA TYR A 180 2.27 -12.63 3.39
C TYR A 180 3.45 -12.36 2.44
N PHE A 181 4.69 -12.39 2.94
CA PHE A 181 5.87 -12.22 2.08
C PHE A 181 6.01 -13.36 1.08
N VAL A 182 5.77 -14.60 1.49
CA VAL A 182 5.76 -15.73 0.55
C VAL A 182 4.73 -15.50 -0.56
N LEU A 183 3.50 -15.09 -0.21
CA LEU A 183 2.44 -14.82 -1.18
C LEU A 183 2.85 -13.77 -2.23
N HIS A 184 3.53 -12.71 -1.80
CA HIS A 184 3.90 -11.61 -2.69
C HIS A 184 5.17 -11.85 -3.51
N PHE A 185 6.08 -12.70 -3.04
CA PHE A 185 7.39 -12.91 -3.67
C PHE A 185 7.64 -14.34 -4.17
N ILE A 186 6.66 -15.25 -4.05
CA ILE A 186 6.84 -16.68 -4.36
C ILE A 186 7.30 -16.90 -5.82
N ALA A 187 6.75 -16.16 -6.79
CA ALA A 187 7.13 -16.31 -8.16
C ALA A 187 8.56 -15.81 -8.42
N MET A 188 8.95 -14.69 -7.83
CA MET A 188 10.30 -14.15 -7.91
C MET A 188 11.33 -15.12 -7.31
N ILE A 189 10.99 -15.75 -6.18
CA ILE A 189 11.84 -16.75 -5.55
C ILE A 189 11.97 -17.98 -6.42
N LEU A 190 10.87 -18.49 -6.98
CA LEU A 190 10.87 -19.66 -7.88
C LEU A 190 11.64 -19.38 -9.17
N GLU A 191 11.43 -18.23 -9.81
CA GLU A 191 12.15 -17.81 -11.01
C GLU A 191 13.66 -17.74 -10.74
N THR A 192 14.07 -17.12 -9.64
CA THR A 192 15.48 -17.05 -9.25
C THR A 192 16.08 -18.44 -9.00
N LEU A 193 15.33 -19.33 -8.33
CA LEU A 193 15.76 -20.69 -8.07
C LEU A 193 15.91 -21.50 -9.36
N ILE A 194 14.93 -21.43 -10.26
CA ILE A 194 14.97 -22.13 -11.56
C ILE A 194 16.11 -21.60 -12.42
N SER A 195 16.30 -20.27 -12.48
CA SER A 195 17.42 -19.65 -13.19
C SER A 195 18.77 -20.12 -12.66
N ALA A 196 18.93 -20.19 -11.35
CA ALA A 196 20.14 -20.68 -10.71
C ALA A 196 20.39 -22.16 -11.04
N LEU A 197 19.36 -23.01 -10.97
CA LEU A 197 19.46 -24.43 -11.31
C LEU A 197 19.83 -24.63 -12.79
N VAL A 198 19.21 -23.89 -13.71
CA VAL A 198 19.52 -23.96 -15.14
C VAL A 198 20.96 -23.54 -15.40
N THR A 199 21.43 -22.45 -14.78
CA THR A 199 22.82 -21.99 -14.94
C THR A 199 23.83 -22.98 -14.38
N LEU A 200 23.50 -23.69 -13.30
CA LEU A 200 24.38 -24.71 -12.70
C LEU A 200 24.39 -26.02 -13.46
N CYS A 201 23.24 -26.45 -14.03
CA CYS A 201 23.09 -27.76 -14.68
C CYS A 201 23.39 -27.73 -16.18
N PHE A 202 23.19 -26.59 -16.83
CA PHE A 202 23.34 -26.47 -18.30
C PHE A 202 24.45 -25.48 -18.64
N PHE A 203 25.60 -25.99 -19.02
CA PHE A 203 26.76 -25.20 -19.45
C PHE A 203 26.45 -24.43 -20.73
N GLY A 204 26.59 -23.12 -20.74
CA GLY A 204 26.43 -22.30 -21.95
C GLY A 204 25.02 -21.80 -22.26
N THR A 205 24.04 -22.03 -21.40
CA THR A 205 22.71 -21.45 -21.53
C THR A 205 22.64 -20.10 -20.82
N THR A 206 22.18 -19.05 -21.51
CA THR A 206 21.85 -17.79 -20.94
C THR A 206 20.37 -17.78 -20.51
N THR A 207 20.08 -17.45 -19.27
CA THR A 207 18.71 -17.37 -18.71
C THR A 207 17.88 -16.22 -19.30
N ALA A 208 18.44 -15.43 -20.21
CA ALA A 208 17.81 -14.28 -20.85
C ALA A 208 16.50 -14.61 -21.63
N TYR A 209 16.27 -15.89 -21.93
CA TYR A 209 15.07 -16.34 -22.67
C TYR A 209 13.97 -16.95 -21.78
N MET A 210 14.16 -17.07 -20.46
CA MET A 210 13.09 -17.50 -19.59
C MET A 210 12.10 -16.33 -19.41
N GLY A 211 10.92 -16.46 -20.00
CA GLY A 211 9.85 -15.47 -19.85
C GLY A 211 9.55 -15.27 -18.37
N ARG A 212 9.50 -14.03 -17.93
CA ARG A 212 9.13 -13.66 -16.57
C ARG A 212 7.73 -14.14 -16.24
N VAL A 213 7.60 -14.90 -15.18
CA VAL A 213 6.30 -15.40 -14.68
C VAL A 213 5.74 -14.38 -13.68
N ASP A 214 5.70 -13.11 -14.08
CA ASP A 214 5.33 -11.97 -13.22
C ASP A 214 3.90 -12.10 -12.65
N PHE A 215 3.01 -12.82 -13.35
CA PHE A 215 1.61 -12.97 -12.94
C PHE A 215 1.44 -13.82 -11.65
N LEU A 216 2.41 -14.67 -11.29
CA LEU A 216 2.36 -15.43 -10.04
C LEU A 216 2.77 -14.60 -8.81
N SER A 217 3.48 -13.48 -9.00
CA SER A 217 3.83 -12.54 -7.93
C SER A 217 2.95 -11.31 -8.02
N PRO A 218 1.89 -11.20 -7.20
CA PRO A 218 0.94 -10.08 -7.29
C PRO A 218 1.62 -8.71 -7.19
N THR A 219 2.65 -8.59 -6.36
CA THR A 219 3.41 -7.35 -6.20
C THR A 219 4.20 -6.99 -7.44
N VAL A 220 4.93 -7.95 -8.02
CA VAL A 220 5.75 -7.72 -9.21
C VAL A 220 4.85 -7.40 -10.39
N TRP A 221 3.77 -8.14 -10.56
CA TRP A 221 2.80 -7.91 -11.61
C TRP A 221 2.13 -6.53 -11.50
N LEU A 222 1.67 -6.16 -10.30
CA LEU A 222 1.05 -4.85 -10.05
C LEU A 222 2.05 -3.70 -10.25
N VAL A 223 3.28 -3.83 -9.75
CA VAL A 223 4.32 -2.80 -9.93
C VAL A 223 4.70 -2.66 -11.40
N SER A 224 4.75 -3.75 -12.17
CA SER A 224 5.09 -3.71 -13.59
C SER A 224 3.97 -3.15 -14.47
N HIS A 225 2.68 -3.32 -14.08
CA HIS A 225 1.53 -2.93 -14.90
C HIS A 225 0.85 -1.63 -14.40
N LEU A 226 0.88 -1.39 -13.08
CA LEU A 226 0.39 -0.17 -12.45
C LEU A 226 1.54 0.78 -12.08
N SER A 227 2.76 0.55 -12.58
CA SER A 227 3.78 1.57 -12.47
C SER A 227 3.21 2.82 -13.14
N VAL A 228 3.23 3.92 -12.41
CA VAL A 228 2.76 5.23 -12.86
C VAL A 228 3.27 5.55 -14.26
N ASP A 229 4.46 5.05 -14.63
CA ASP A 229 5.11 5.11 -15.92
C ASP A 229 4.27 4.58 -17.09
N ARG A 230 3.78 3.36 -16.97
CA ARG A 230 2.97 2.76 -18.06
C ARG A 230 1.62 3.42 -18.18
N VAL A 231 0.95 3.65 -17.04
CA VAL A 231 -0.37 4.30 -17.05
C VAL A 231 -0.25 5.73 -17.61
N TYR A 232 0.85 6.41 -17.30
CA TYR A 232 1.11 7.75 -17.83
C TYR A 232 1.46 7.71 -19.32
N GLN A 233 2.31 6.79 -19.76
CA GLN A 233 2.61 6.59 -21.18
C GLN A 233 1.37 6.21 -21.97
N ASP A 234 0.52 5.33 -21.44
CA ASP A 234 -0.73 4.93 -22.10
C ASP A 234 -1.71 6.10 -22.22
N VAL A 235 -1.80 6.97 -21.21
CA VAL A 235 -2.61 8.21 -21.26
C VAL A 235 -2.06 9.18 -22.30
N TRP A 236 -0.74 9.40 -22.33
CA TRP A 236 -0.10 10.29 -23.32
C TRP A 236 -0.24 9.78 -24.75
N VAL A 237 -0.08 8.48 -24.96
CA VAL A 237 -0.28 7.86 -26.30
C VAL A 237 -1.74 8.00 -26.75
N ALA A 238 -2.70 7.88 -25.84
CA ALA A 238 -4.11 8.07 -26.14
C ALA A 238 -4.44 9.53 -26.47
N GLU A 239 -3.84 10.52 -25.79
CA GLU A 239 -4.04 11.94 -26.07
C GLU A 239 -3.31 12.43 -27.35
N SER A 240 -2.14 11.88 -27.65
CA SER A 240 -1.35 12.29 -28.82
C SER A 240 -1.76 11.57 -30.12
N GLY A 241 -2.56 10.53 -30.06
CA GLY A 241 -3.02 9.73 -31.19
C GLY A 241 -4.42 10.11 -31.72
N GLY A 242 -5.06 11.15 -31.18
CA GLY A 242 -6.33 11.72 -31.65
C GLY A 242 -6.12 13.06 -32.30
#